data_f7db306253aea987e56ac20e5ef5a297
#
_entry.id   f7db306253aea987e56ac20e5ef5a297
#
_cell.length_a   1.000
_cell.length_b   1.000
_cell.length_c   1.000
_cell.angle_alpha   90.00
_cell.angle_beta   90.00
_cell.angle_gamma   90.00
#
_symmetry.space_group_name_H-M   'P 1'
#
loop_
_entity.id
_entity.type
_entity.pdbx_description
1 polymer ?
#
loop_
_entity_poly.entity_id
_entity_poly.type
_entity_poly.pdbx_seq_one_letter_code
_entity_poly.pdbx_strand_id
1 'polypeptide(L)'
;MATKLDISQLDFDGIKDNLKTFLSQQDEFTDYDFEGAGMNVLLDTLAYNTHYLAYNANMLANEMYLDSADQRTSVVSLAKQVGYTPRSANSAKATIDVVVNNASGAALTMARGTKFTTTVDSTNYSFVNNSSVSISPIDGVYKFSNLDIYEGTYLNYKYTANTTDTDQRFIIPNDNVDTTVKIQESVSDSTTNTYTLAGGVTGIDSTSKVYFLQEVEDGRFEVYFGDGVLGESIKDGNIVILDYITCNRAEANGASSFTLSGSIGNFSNVTITTLNNAANGDDPETIKSIKYNAPRDYS
;
A
#
# COMPACT_ATOMS: atom_id res chain seq x y z
N MET A 1 -6.29 -24.10 -11.42
CA MET A 1 -4.99 -23.99 -10.75
C MET A 1 -3.93 -24.25 -11.79
N ALA A 2 -3.14 -23.23 -12.13
CA ALA A 2 -1.97 -23.46 -12.98
C ALA A 2 -1.02 -24.40 -12.21
N THR A 3 -0.61 -25.47 -12.87
CA THR A 3 0.37 -26.40 -12.35
C THR A 3 1.72 -25.70 -12.36
N LYS A 4 2.39 -25.55 -11.22
CA LYS A 4 3.80 -25.12 -11.19
C LYS A 4 4.60 -25.99 -12.13
N LEU A 5 5.42 -25.37 -12.97
CA LEU A 5 6.39 -26.10 -13.80
C LEU A 5 7.32 -26.88 -12.86
N ASP A 6 7.22 -28.19 -12.90
CA ASP A 6 8.10 -29.09 -12.16
C ASP A 6 9.22 -29.54 -13.09
N ILE A 7 10.45 -29.08 -12.83
CA ILE A 7 11.62 -29.45 -13.62
C ILE A 7 12.37 -30.56 -12.84
N SER A 8 11.70 -31.70 -12.69
CA SER A 8 12.26 -32.87 -11.98
C SER A 8 13.50 -33.51 -12.66
N GLN A 9 13.74 -33.18 -13.95
CA GLN A 9 14.90 -33.70 -14.70
C GLN A 9 16.16 -32.83 -14.57
N LEU A 10 16.12 -31.73 -13.83
CA LEU A 10 17.23 -30.80 -13.62
C LEU A 10 17.66 -30.79 -12.15
N ASP A 11 17.46 -31.90 -11.43
CA ASP A 11 18.08 -32.10 -10.12
C ASP A 11 19.59 -32.36 -10.26
N PHE A 12 20.31 -32.15 -9.17
CA PHE A 12 21.79 -32.27 -9.17
C PHE A 12 22.26 -33.66 -9.65
N ASP A 13 21.64 -34.71 -9.13
CA ASP A 13 22.03 -36.09 -9.44
C ASP A 13 21.74 -36.45 -10.90
N GLY A 14 20.54 -36.08 -11.39
CA GLY A 14 20.17 -36.29 -12.79
C GLY A 14 21.09 -35.54 -13.77
N ILE A 15 21.47 -34.31 -13.46
CA ILE A 15 22.45 -33.55 -14.28
C ILE A 15 23.82 -34.22 -14.27
N LYS A 16 24.28 -34.62 -13.10
CA LYS A 16 25.58 -35.32 -12.95
C LYS A 16 25.61 -36.62 -13.74
N ASP A 17 24.57 -37.44 -13.66
CA ASP A 17 24.47 -38.71 -14.38
C ASP A 17 24.40 -38.50 -15.89
N ASN A 18 23.70 -37.48 -16.37
CA ASN A 18 23.69 -37.11 -17.76
C ASN A 18 25.07 -36.67 -18.27
N LEU A 19 25.82 -35.89 -17.48
CA LEU A 19 27.17 -35.48 -17.81
C LEU A 19 28.13 -36.69 -17.86
N LYS A 20 28.06 -37.64 -16.91
CA LYS A 20 28.81 -38.87 -16.93
C LYS A 20 28.48 -39.72 -18.17
N THR A 21 27.19 -39.87 -18.48
CA THR A 21 26.74 -40.63 -19.64
C THR A 21 27.25 -40.01 -20.95
N PHE A 22 27.16 -38.66 -21.05
CA PHE A 22 27.69 -37.94 -22.21
C PHE A 22 29.19 -38.15 -22.39
N LEU A 23 29.98 -38.00 -21.31
CA LEU A 23 31.43 -38.16 -21.35
C LEU A 23 31.85 -39.60 -21.65
N SER A 24 31.16 -40.61 -21.10
CA SER A 24 31.48 -42.04 -21.38
C SER A 24 31.25 -42.47 -22.84
N GLN A 25 30.50 -41.68 -23.60
CA GLN A 25 30.29 -41.88 -25.05
C GLN A 25 31.39 -41.25 -25.91
N GLN A 26 32.31 -40.48 -25.31
CA GLN A 26 33.45 -39.90 -26.03
C GLN A 26 34.62 -40.87 -26.02
N ASP A 27 35.33 -40.98 -27.15
CA ASP A 27 36.42 -41.92 -27.33
C ASP A 27 37.55 -41.77 -26.27
N GLU A 28 37.76 -40.54 -25.79
CA GLU A 28 38.81 -40.22 -24.81
C GLU A 28 38.48 -40.70 -23.38
N PHE A 29 37.20 -41.02 -23.08
CA PHE A 29 36.73 -41.37 -21.74
C PHE A 29 36.07 -42.75 -21.63
N THR A 30 36.25 -43.62 -22.63
CA THR A 30 35.51 -44.89 -22.73
C THR A 30 35.73 -45.83 -21.51
N ASP A 31 36.93 -45.81 -20.88
CA ASP A 31 37.27 -46.62 -19.71
C ASP A 31 37.55 -45.78 -18.46
N TYR A 32 37.08 -44.54 -18.41
CA TYR A 32 37.40 -43.61 -17.33
C TYR A 32 36.51 -43.82 -16.10
N ASP A 33 37.13 -43.99 -14.91
CA ASP A 33 36.43 -44.06 -13.63
C ASP A 33 36.09 -42.66 -13.13
N PHE A 34 34.85 -42.24 -13.36
CA PHE A 34 34.35 -40.94 -12.93
C PHE A 34 34.13 -40.85 -11.42
N GLU A 35 34.04 -41.97 -10.68
CA GLU A 35 33.79 -41.95 -9.24
C GLU A 35 35.05 -41.71 -8.42
N GLY A 36 36.17 -42.32 -8.87
CA GLY A 36 37.45 -42.27 -8.15
C GLY A 36 38.38 -41.13 -8.55
N ALA A 37 38.09 -40.39 -9.59
CA ALA A 37 38.99 -39.40 -10.17
C ALA A 37 38.66 -37.96 -9.75
N GLY A 38 39.67 -37.08 -9.84
CA GLY A 38 39.51 -35.64 -9.64
C GLY A 38 38.48 -34.98 -10.61
N MET A 39 38.19 -35.63 -11.74
CA MET A 39 37.15 -35.24 -12.68
C MET A 39 35.75 -35.25 -12.03
N ASN A 40 35.51 -36.12 -11.05
CA ASN A 40 34.23 -36.14 -10.31
C ASN A 40 33.91 -34.78 -9.65
N VAL A 41 34.94 -34.12 -9.08
CA VAL A 41 34.79 -32.79 -8.45
C VAL A 41 34.42 -31.73 -9.49
N LEU A 42 34.96 -31.83 -10.71
CA LEU A 42 34.58 -30.92 -11.82
C LEU A 42 33.15 -31.18 -12.28
N LEU A 43 32.74 -32.45 -12.38
CA LEU A 43 31.37 -32.81 -12.71
C LEU A 43 30.36 -32.32 -11.64
N ASP A 44 30.71 -32.47 -10.36
CA ASP A 44 29.93 -31.94 -9.26
C ASP A 44 29.78 -30.41 -9.36
N THR A 45 30.87 -29.70 -9.68
CA THR A 45 30.85 -28.25 -9.85
C THR A 45 29.99 -27.83 -11.03
N LEU A 46 30.07 -28.53 -12.16
CA LEU A 46 29.25 -28.26 -13.35
C LEU A 46 27.79 -28.61 -13.10
N ALA A 47 27.52 -29.75 -12.47
CA ALA A 47 26.16 -30.15 -12.10
C ALA A 47 25.52 -29.14 -11.15
N TYR A 48 26.25 -28.69 -10.12
CA TYR A 48 25.81 -27.67 -9.20
C TYR A 48 25.48 -26.34 -9.90
N ASN A 49 26.37 -25.87 -10.77
CA ASN A 49 26.15 -24.64 -11.51
C ASN A 49 24.93 -24.74 -12.44
N THR A 50 24.78 -25.87 -13.15
CA THR A 50 23.64 -26.12 -14.04
C THR A 50 22.34 -26.24 -13.26
N HIS A 51 22.33 -26.93 -12.13
CA HIS A 51 21.17 -27.01 -11.24
C HIS A 51 20.77 -25.62 -10.74
N TYR A 52 21.71 -24.79 -10.32
CA TYR A 52 21.45 -23.43 -9.86
C TYR A 52 20.89 -22.53 -10.96
N LEU A 53 21.42 -22.65 -12.19
CA LEU A 53 20.89 -21.94 -13.36
C LEU A 53 19.46 -22.40 -13.69
N ALA A 54 19.21 -23.70 -13.64
CA ALA A 54 17.87 -24.27 -13.88
C ALA A 54 16.85 -23.81 -12.82
N TYR A 55 17.27 -23.78 -11.55
CA TYR A 55 16.45 -23.23 -10.47
C TYR A 55 16.09 -21.78 -10.71
N ASN A 56 17.06 -20.93 -11.04
CA ASN A 56 16.81 -19.52 -11.35
C ASN A 56 15.91 -19.34 -12.57
N ALA A 57 16.13 -20.13 -13.64
CA ALA A 57 15.28 -20.09 -14.82
C ALA A 57 13.83 -20.50 -14.51
N ASN A 58 13.64 -21.52 -13.69
CA ASN A 58 12.31 -21.96 -13.25
C ASN A 58 11.64 -20.89 -12.38
N MET A 59 12.38 -20.27 -11.46
CA MET A 59 11.88 -19.18 -10.64
C MET A 59 11.42 -17.99 -11.53
N LEU A 60 12.25 -17.58 -12.50
CA LEU A 60 11.87 -16.54 -13.46
C LEU A 60 10.63 -16.92 -14.26
N ALA A 61 10.54 -18.14 -14.76
CA ALA A 61 9.39 -18.62 -15.52
C ALA A 61 8.10 -18.59 -14.68
N ASN A 62 8.17 -18.95 -13.40
CA ASN A 62 7.02 -18.89 -12.49
C ASN A 62 6.60 -17.45 -12.21
N GLU A 63 7.55 -16.51 -12.10
CA GLU A 63 7.27 -15.10 -11.85
C GLU A 63 6.66 -14.36 -13.09
N MET A 64 6.64 -14.98 -14.26
CA MET A 64 6.04 -14.38 -15.47
C MET A 64 4.51 -14.45 -15.52
N TYR A 65 3.88 -15.25 -14.69
CA TYR A 65 2.43 -15.45 -14.72
C TYR A 65 1.80 -15.16 -13.35
N LEU A 66 0.67 -14.46 -13.36
CA LEU A 66 -0.03 -14.06 -12.14
C LEU A 66 -0.36 -15.25 -11.23
N ASP A 67 -0.76 -16.38 -11.80
CA ASP A 67 -1.15 -17.58 -11.03
C ASP A 67 0.05 -18.23 -10.31
N SER A 68 1.24 -18.21 -10.95
CA SER A 68 2.43 -18.91 -10.44
C SER A 68 3.42 -18.02 -9.70
N ALA A 69 3.40 -16.68 -9.93
CA ALA A 69 4.30 -15.74 -9.27
C ALA A 69 4.16 -15.78 -7.75
N ASP A 70 5.25 -15.85 -7.02
CA ASP A 70 5.25 -15.91 -5.55
C ASP A 70 5.79 -14.60 -4.92
N GLN A 71 6.50 -13.77 -5.69
CA GLN A 71 7.01 -12.49 -5.21
C GLN A 71 5.94 -11.41 -5.35
N ARG A 72 5.74 -10.61 -4.27
CA ARG A 72 4.74 -9.54 -4.27
C ARG A 72 4.95 -8.54 -5.41
N THR A 73 6.19 -8.14 -5.67
CA THR A 73 6.55 -7.20 -6.75
C THR A 73 6.13 -7.70 -8.12
N SER A 74 6.33 -9.00 -8.41
CA SER A 74 5.90 -9.63 -9.65
C SER A 74 4.37 -9.68 -9.76
N VAL A 75 3.71 -10.12 -8.68
CA VAL A 75 2.24 -10.22 -8.62
C VAL A 75 1.57 -8.85 -8.80
N VAL A 76 2.08 -7.82 -8.12
CA VAL A 76 1.58 -6.43 -8.26
C VAL A 76 1.80 -5.91 -9.68
N SER A 77 2.99 -6.13 -10.26
CA SER A 77 3.29 -5.72 -11.64
C SER A 77 2.37 -6.39 -12.66
N LEU A 78 2.09 -7.68 -12.48
CA LEU A 78 1.17 -8.43 -13.36
C LEU A 78 -0.29 -8.03 -13.16
N ALA A 79 -0.72 -7.80 -11.91
CA ALA A 79 -2.06 -7.30 -11.59
C ALA A 79 -2.31 -5.92 -12.24
N LYS A 80 -1.30 -5.05 -12.20
CA LYS A 80 -1.34 -3.74 -12.85
C LYS A 80 -1.59 -3.83 -14.37
N GLN A 81 -1.01 -4.82 -15.05
CA GLN A 81 -1.22 -5.01 -16.50
C GLN A 81 -2.68 -5.30 -16.86
N VAL A 82 -3.45 -5.87 -15.93
CA VAL A 82 -4.90 -6.07 -16.06
C VAL A 82 -5.73 -4.96 -15.44
N GLY A 83 -5.10 -3.84 -15.01
CA GLY A 83 -5.78 -2.67 -14.46
C GLY A 83 -6.14 -2.78 -12.98
N TYR A 84 -5.70 -3.83 -12.28
CA TYR A 84 -5.99 -4.04 -10.87
C TYR A 84 -4.98 -3.32 -9.97
N THR A 85 -5.49 -2.53 -9.02
CA THR A 85 -4.66 -1.88 -7.99
C THR A 85 -4.88 -2.58 -6.65
N PRO A 86 -3.85 -3.23 -6.08
CA PRO A 86 -3.96 -3.85 -4.76
C PRO A 86 -4.31 -2.84 -3.68
N ARG A 87 -5.12 -3.27 -2.71
CA ARG A 87 -5.50 -2.44 -1.58
C ARG A 87 -4.31 -2.21 -0.64
N SER A 88 -4.11 -0.94 -0.26
CA SER A 88 -3.20 -0.52 0.81
C SER A 88 -3.68 -1.01 2.18
N ALA A 89 -2.87 -0.80 3.22
CA ALA A 89 -3.28 -0.98 4.60
C ALA A 89 -4.44 -0.03 4.94
N ASN A 90 -5.34 -0.49 5.80
CA ASN A 90 -6.40 0.35 6.35
C ASN A 90 -6.12 0.69 7.81
N SER A 91 -6.40 1.93 8.16
CA SER A 91 -6.40 2.41 9.53
C SER A 91 -7.62 1.89 10.30
N ALA A 92 -7.44 1.51 11.56
CA ALA A 92 -8.55 1.21 12.45
C ALA A 92 -9.36 2.50 12.70
N LYS A 93 -10.67 2.42 12.53
CA LYS A 93 -11.60 3.55 12.64
C LYS A 93 -12.54 3.37 13.82
N ALA A 94 -12.63 4.39 14.67
CA ALA A 94 -13.63 4.48 15.74
C ALA A 94 -14.55 5.67 15.52
N THR A 95 -15.77 5.62 16.06
CA THR A 95 -16.70 6.74 16.07
C THR A 95 -16.98 7.16 17.51
N ILE A 96 -16.77 8.45 17.81
CA ILE A 96 -16.91 9.00 19.15
C ILE A 96 -17.77 10.26 19.19
N ASP A 97 -18.36 10.52 20.33
CA ASP A 97 -18.91 11.82 20.71
C ASP A 97 -17.93 12.52 21.65
N VAL A 98 -17.67 13.80 21.40
CA VAL A 98 -16.80 14.62 22.25
C VAL A 98 -17.57 15.84 22.75
N VAL A 99 -17.79 15.94 24.05
CA VAL A 99 -18.36 17.10 24.72
C VAL A 99 -17.22 17.91 25.32
N VAL A 100 -17.11 19.19 24.95
CA VAL A 100 -16.10 20.09 25.51
C VAL A 100 -16.72 20.83 26.66
N ASN A 101 -16.21 20.55 27.88
CA ASN A 101 -16.71 21.14 29.10
C ASN A 101 -16.15 22.56 29.32
N ASN A 102 -16.97 23.45 29.86
CA ASN A 102 -16.58 24.83 30.16
C ASN A 102 -16.10 25.64 28.94
N ALA A 103 -16.46 25.21 27.73
CA ALA A 103 -16.16 25.96 26.52
C ALA A 103 -17.03 27.22 26.43
N SER A 104 -16.53 28.25 25.75
CA SER A 104 -17.21 29.54 25.53
C SER A 104 -16.92 30.07 24.14
N GLY A 105 -17.78 30.93 23.63
CA GLY A 105 -17.62 31.54 22.31
C GLY A 105 -18.75 31.18 21.35
N ALA A 106 -18.74 31.77 20.16
CA ALA A 106 -19.80 31.55 19.15
C ALA A 106 -19.64 30.20 18.43
N ALA A 107 -18.43 29.73 18.27
CA ALA A 107 -18.09 28.44 17.63
C ALA A 107 -16.81 27.86 18.22
N LEU A 108 -16.69 26.56 18.16
CA LEU A 108 -15.48 25.82 18.52
C LEU A 108 -15.05 24.93 17.35
N THR A 109 -13.76 25.02 17.01
CA THR A 109 -13.19 24.24 15.90
C THR A 109 -12.22 23.19 16.43
N MET A 110 -12.45 21.94 16.08
CA MET A 110 -11.50 20.86 16.21
C MET A 110 -10.66 20.81 14.94
N ALA A 111 -9.39 21.06 15.06
CA ALA A 111 -8.49 21.03 13.90
C ALA A 111 -8.29 19.59 13.41
N ARG A 112 -8.06 19.41 12.09
CA ARG A 112 -7.60 18.15 11.53
C ARG A 112 -6.33 17.70 12.26
N GLY A 113 -6.18 16.39 12.50
CA GLY A 113 -5.05 15.83 13.20
C GLY A 113 -5.10 16.02 14.72
N THR A 114 -6.25 16.46 15.30
CA THR A 114 -6.44 16.44 16.75
C THR A 114 -6.27 15.03 17.26
N LYS A 115 -5.40 14.85 18.26
CA LYS A 115 -4.91 13.55 18.70
C LYS A 115 -5.70 13.03 19.90
N PHE A 116 -6.13 11.79 19.80
CA PHE A 116 -6.68 10.98 20.87
C PHE A 116 -5.76 9.81 21.16
N THR A 117 -5.67 9.38 22.40
CA THR A 117 -4.85 8.23 22.81
C THR A 117 -5.72 7.16 23.44
N THR A 118 -5.33 5.92 23.23
CA THR A 118 -5.98 4.73 23.80
C THR A 118 -4.93 3.67 24.11
N THR A 119 -5.31 2.67 24.87
CA THR A 119 -4.46 1.50 25.15
C THR A 119 -5.22 0.24 24.77
N VAL A 120 -4.62 -0.60 23.94
CA VAL A 120 -5.13 -1.93 23.56
C VAL A 120 -4.02 -2.94 23.89
N ASP A 121 -4.35 -3.99 24.61
CA ASP A 121 -3.41 -5.05 25.01
C ASP A 121 -2.07 -4.52 25.58
N SER A 122 -2.17 -3.49 26.45
CA SER A 122 -1.03 -2.80 27.07
C SER A 122 -0.15 -1.97 26.12
N THR A 123 -0.54 -1.81 24.85
CA THR A 123 0.14 -0.96 23.87
C THR A 123 -0.65 0.32 23.66
N ASN A 124 0.07 1.45 23.60
CA ASN A 124 -0.56 2.75 23.38
C ASN A 124 -0.67 3.06 21.90
N TYR A 125 -1.88 3.41 21.46
CA TYR A 125 -2.17 3.84 20.11
C TYR A 125 -2.66 5.28 20.09
N SER A 126 -2.41 5.94 18.96
CA SER A 126 -2.88 7.30 18.68
C SER A 126 -3.97 7.26 17.62
N PHE A 127 -5.04 8.01 17.84
CA PHE A 127 -6.09 8.22 16.86
C PHE A 127 -6.18 9.70 16.52
N VAL A 128 -6.50 10.01 15.26
CA VAL A 128 -6.61 11.38 14.77
C VAL A 128 -7.88 11.57 13.95
N ASN A 129 -8.48 12.76 13.99
CA ASN A 129 -9.52 13.11 13.03
C ASN A 129 -8.89 13.52 11.69
N ASN A 130 -9.51 13.14 10.59
CA ASN A 130 -9.01 13.40 9.24
C ASN A 130 -9.53 14.70 8.61
N SER A 131 -10.41 15.45 9.31
CA SER A 131 -11.00 16.69 8.83
C SER A 131 -11.15 17.70 9.95
N SER A 132 -11.11 19.00 9.63
CA SER A 132 -11.43 20.06 10.57
C SER A 132 -12.95 20.17 10.72
N VAL A 133 -13.45 20.18 11.94
CA VAL A 133 -14.88 20.25 12.25
C VAL A 133 -15.13 21.45 13.15
N SER A 134 -16.06 22.32 12.74
CA SER A 134 -16.52 23.48 13.53
C SER A 134 -17.95 23.30 13.96
N ILE A 135 -18.23 23.56 15.23
CA ILE A 135 -19.56 23.48 15.82
C ILE A 135 -19.92 24.78 16.56
N SER A 136 -21.18 25.07 16.62
CA SER A 136 -21.75 26.08 17.52
C SER A 136 -22.42 25.41 18.71
N PRO A 137 -22.46 26.05 19.88
CA PRO A 137 -23.13 25.47 21.05
C PRO A 137 -24.63 25.32 20.83
N ILE A 138 -25.19 24.23 21.33
CA ILE A 138 -26.63 24.04 21.46
C ILE A 138 -26.94 24.03 22.96
N ASP A 139 -27.78 24.93 23.42
CA ASP A 139 -28.11 25.11 24.87
C ASP A 139 -26.84 25.28 25.76
N GLY A 140 -25.82 25.94 25.21
CA GLY A 140 -24.55 26.14 25.92
C GLY A 140 -23.59 24.92 25.91
N VAL A 141 -23.97 23.84 25.25
CA VAL A 141 -23.15 22.60 25.16
C VAL A 141 -22.43 22.53 23.80
N TYR A 142 -21.12 22.32 23.85
CA TYR A 142 -20.28 22.12 22.66
C TYR A 142 -20.06 20.62 22.47
N LYS A 143 -20.79 20.03 21.51
CA LYS A 143 -20.72 18.58 21.27
C LYS A 143 -20.38 18.30 19.81
N PHE A 144 -19.24 17.64 19.59
CA PHE A 144 -18.90 17.00 18.33
C PHE A 144 -19.53 15.60 18.33
N SER A 145 -20.52 15.40 17.49
CA SER A 145 -21.28 14.14 17.43
C SER A 145 -20.85 13.31 16.23
N ASN A 146 -20.82 11.98 16.41
CA ASN A 146 -20.47 11.02 15.36
C ASN A 146 -19.12 11.34 14.69
N LEU A 147 -18.12 11.71 15.49
CA LEU A 147 -16.80 12.03 14.99
C LEU A 147 -16.03 10.75 14.67
N ASP A 148 -15.67 10.59 13.42
CA ASP A 148 -14.78 9.50 13.00
C ASP A 148 -13.34 9.85 13.30
N ILE A 149 -12.65 8.95 14.01
CA ILE A 149 -11.23 9.04 14.30
C ILE A 149 -10.52 7.79 13.79
N TYR A 150 -9.33 7.98 13.27
CA TYR A 150 -8.53 6.96 12.60
C TYR A 150 -7.24 6.73 13.35
N GLU A 151 -6.87 5.48 13.54
CA GLU A 151 -5.61 5.12 14.17
C GLU A 151 -4.44 5.57 13.32
N GLY A 152 -3.42 6.13 13.97
CA GLY A 152 -2.17 6.48 13.33
C GLY A 152 -1.72 7.91 13.52
N THR A 153 -0.82 8.34 12.63
CA THR A 153 -0.28 9.70 12.61
C THR A 153 -0.63 10.37 11.30
N TYR A 154 -1.29 11.53 11.39
CA TYR A 154 -1.59 12.36 10.23
C TYR A 154 -0.34 13.05 9.73
N LEU A 155 -0.06 12.91 8.46
CA LEU A 155 1.05 13.52 7.74
C LEU A 155 0.54 14.24 6.50
N ASN A 156 1.30 15.27 6.08
CA ASN A 156 1.04 16.04 4.88
C ASN A 156 2.34 16.16 4.08
N TYR A 157 2.31 15.81 2.82
CA TYR A 157 3.42 15.99 1.90
C TYR A 157 2.99 16.78 0.67
N LYS A 158 3.88 17.62 0.13
CA LYS A 158 3.58 18.50 -0.99
C LYS A 158 4.62 18.34 -2.09
N TYR A 159 4.13 18.20 -3.31
CA TYR A 159 4.92 18.23 -4.53
C TYR A 159 4.48 19.40 -5.40
N THR A 160 5.42 20.04 -6.10
CA THR A 160 5.11 21.01 -7.15
C THR A 160 5.11 20.28 -8.49
N ALA A 161 4.01 20.37 -9.21
CA ALA A 161 3.88 19.77 -10.54
C ALA A 161 4.75 20.52 -11.54
N ASN A 162 5.40 19.76 -12.43
CA ASN A 162 6.22 20.27 -13.52
C ASN A 162 5.84 19.54 -14.81
N THR A 163 5.07 20.17 -15.66
CA THR A 163 4.55 19.56 -16.90
C THR A 163 5.59 19.31 -17.98
N THR A 164 6.86 19.69 -17.78
CA THR A 164 7.96 19.25 -18.65
C THR A 164 8.28 17.76 -18.47
N ASP A 165 7.90 17.18 -17.32
CA ASP A 165 7.92 15.75 -17.08
C ASP A 165 6.53 15.18 -17.44
N THR A 166 6.44 14.45 -18.53
CA THR A 166 5.17 13.93 -19.09
C THR A 166 4.61 12.72 -18.33
N ASP A 167 5.40 12.10 -17.46
CA ASP A 167 4.99 10.92 -16.67
C ASP A 167 5.20 11.18 -15.16
N GLN A 168 4.71 12.33 -14.68
CA GLN A 168 4.85 12.71 -13.27
C GLN A 168 4.11 11.76 -12.35
N ARG A 169 4.87 11.21 -11.39
CA ARG A 169 4.39 10.32 -10.36
C ARG A 169 4.81 10.82 -8.99
N PHE A 170 3.87 10.83 -8.07
CA PHE A 170 4.05 11.40 -6.74
C PHE A 170 4.05 10.29 -5.71
N ILE A 171 5.23 9.89 -5.26
CA ILE A 171 5.39 8.79 -4.31
C ILE A 171 4.96 9.25 -2.93
N ILE A 172 4.10 8.45 -2.26
CA ILE A 172 3.79 8.61 -0.84
C ILE A 172 5.01 8.11 -0.05
N PRO A 173 5.64 8.95 0.79
CA PRO A 173 6.92 8.61 1.40
C PRO A 173 6.89 7.42 2.36
N ASN A 174 5.71 7.08 2.88
CA ASN A 174 5.51 6.02 3.88
C ASN A 174 4.74 4.84 3.30
N ASP A 175 4.92 3.68 3.90
CA ASP A 175 4.08 2.50 3.74
C ASP A 175 2.88 2.53 4.70
N ASN A 176 1.93 1.60 4.53
CA ASN A 176 0.75 1.45 5.41
C ASN A 176 -0.06 2.75 5.58
N VAL A 177 -0.48 3.33 4.45
CA VAL A 177 -1.11 4.64 4.41
C VAL A 177 -2.57 4.59 3.96
N ASP A 178 -3.39 5.41 4.60
CA ASP A 178 -4.72 5.82 4.13
C ASP A 178 -4.60 7.26 3.61
N THR A 179 -4.94 7.51 2.34
CA THR A 179 -4.53 8.72 1.61
C THR A 179 -5.72 9.52 1.08
N THR A 180 -5.63 10.83 1.21
CA THR A 180 -6.49 11.81 0.52
C THR A 180 -5.63 12.74 -0.32
N VAL A 181 -6.01 12.97 -1.57
CA VAL A 181 -5.27 13.81 -2.52
C VAL A 181 -6.01 15.10 -2.79
N LYS A 182 -5.30 16.21 -2.73
CA LYS A 182 -5.80 17.53 -3.09
C LYS A 182 -4.81 18.23 -4.03
N ILE A 183 -5.34 19.02 -4.94
CA ILE A 183 -4.55 19.89 -5.80
C ILE A 183 -4.82 21.33 -5.41
N GLN A 184 -3.78 22.06 -5.08
CA GLN A 184 -3.79 23.52 -4.90
C GLN A 184 -3.36 24.16 -6.21
N GLU A 185 -4.04 25.25 -6.61
CA GLU A 185 -3.84 25.87 -7.93
C GLU A 185 -2.41 26.38 -8.14
N SER A 186 -1.83 27.05 -7.13
CA SER A 186 -0.42 27.51 -7.20
C SER A 186 0.10 27.92 -5.82
N VAL A 187 1.34 28.33 -5.74
CA VAL A 187 1.93 28.91 -4.51
C VAL A 187 1.19 30.18 -4.07
N SER A 188 0.73 31.01 -5.03
CA SER A 188 0.03 32.26 -4.77
C SER A 188 -1.48 32.12 -4.61
N ASP A 189 -2.06 31.04 -5.14
CA ASP A 189 -3.49 30.73 -5.03
C ASP A 189 -3.69 29.46 -4.19
N SER A 190 -4.16 29.66 -2.96
CA SER A 190 -4.40 28.58 -2.01
C SER A 190 -5.71 27.81 -2.22
N THR A 191 -6.46 28.12 -3.29
CA THR A 191 -7.66 27.36 -3.65
C THR A 191 -7.30 25.90 -3.88
N THR A 192 -8.00 24.99 -3.18
CA THR A 192 -7.73 23.55 -3.26
C THR A 192 -8.92 22.80 -3.82
N ASN A 193 -8.66 21.88 -4.72
CA ASN A 193 -9.63 20.92 -5.25
C ASN A 193 -9.31 19.53 -4.68
N THR A 194 -10.30 18.85 -4.12
CA THR A 194 -10.15 17.46 -3.69
C THR A 194 -10.36 16.54 -4.87
N TYR A 195 -9.43 15.61 -5.04
CA TYR A 195 -9.49 14.55 -6.05
C TYR A 195 -9.94 13.25 -5.39
N THR A 196 -10.68 12.43 -6.11
CA THR A 196 -11.16 11.13 -5.64
C THR A 196 -10.37 10.00 -6.28
N LEU A 197 -10.16 8.91 -5.54
CA LEU A 197 -9.52 7.71 -6.09
C LEU A 197 -10.40 7.14 -7.22
N ALA A 198 -9.81 6.92 -8.39
CA ALA A 198 -10.47 6.27 -9.51
C ALA A 198 -10.70 4.79 -9.18
N GLY A 199 -11.95 4.35 -9.16
CA GLY A 199 -12.32 2.94 -8.97
C GLY A 199 -12.31 2.12 -10.28
N GLY A 200 -11.87 2.73 -11.39
CA GLY A 200 -11.82 2.14 -12.74
C GLY A 200 -11.84 3.26 -13.77
N VAL A 201 -11.75 2.92 -15.04
CA VAL A 201 -11.75 3.90 -16.15
C VAL A 201 -13.16 4.23 -16.66
N THR A 202 -14.18 3.48 -16.24
CA THR A 202 -15.56 3.64 -16.71
C THR A 202 -16.20 4.87 -16.06
N GLY A 203 -16.73 5.78 -16.87
CA GLY A 203 -17.42 6.99 -16.40
C GLY A 203 -16.50 8.15 -16.03
N ILE A 204 -15.20 8.04 -16.31
CA ILE A 204 -14.24 9.14 -16.15
C ILE A 204 -14.14 9.90 -17.47
N ASP A 205 -14.30 11.22 -17.41
CA ASP A 205 -14.12 12.15 -18.53
C ASP A 205 -12.93 13.10 -18.30
N SER A 206 -12.64 13.96 -19.28
CA SER A 206 -11.53 14.91 -19.24
C SER A 206 -11.59 15.96 -18.10
N THR A 207 -12.73 16.11 -17.45
CA THR A 207 -12.96 17.09 -16.36
C THR A 207 -13.08 16.44 -15.00
N SER A 208 -13.08 15.12 -14.95
CA SER A 208 -13.20 14.36 -13.72
C SER A 208 -11.97 14.53 -12.84
N LYS A 209 -12.17 15.06 -11.62
CA LYS A 209 -11.11 15.26 -10.62
C LYS A 209 -10.80 13.95 -9.90
N VAL A 210 -10.03 13.11 -10.59
CA VAL A 210 -9.65 11.79 -10.10
C VAL A 210 -8.14 11.64 -10.06
N TYR A 211 -7.67 10.82 -9.14
CA TYR A 211 -6.29 10.33 -9.11
C TYR A 211 -6.28 8.82 -9.17
N PHE A 212 -5.20 8.30 -9.66
CA PHE A 212 -4.91 6.87 -9.70
C PHE A 212 -3.84 6.56 -8.67
N LEU A 213 -3.99 5.42 -8.02
CA LEU A 213 -3.04 4.93 -7.03
C LEU A 213 -2.41 3.64 -7.56
N GLN A 214 -1.11 3.51 -7.37
CA GLN A 214 -0.38 2.35 -7.82
C GLN A 214 0.64 1.96 -6.77
N GLU A 215 0.72 0.66 -6.46
CA GLU A 215 1.78 0.14 -5.60
C GLU A 215 3.11 0.11 -6.37
N VAL A 216 4.16 0.59 -5.71
CA VAL A 216 5.56 0.57 -6.17
C VAL A 216 6.39 -0.34 -5.28
N GLU A 217 7.70 -0.32 -5.43
CA GLU A 217 8.61 -1.10 -4.60
C GLU A 217 8.41 -0.83 -3.09
N ASP A 218 8.70 -1.83 -2.28
CA ASP A 218 8.62 -1.78 -0.81
C ASP A 218 7.20 -1.54 -0.23
N GLY A 219 6.14 -1.82 -1.00
CA GLY A 219 4.75 -1.66 -0.53
C GLY A 219 4.31 -0.21 -0.40
N ARG A 220 5.09 0.75 -0.91
CA ARG A 220 4.69 2.15 -1.02
C ARG A 220 3.76 2.36 -2.19
N PHE A 221 3.06 3.48 -2.18
CA PHE A 221 2.14 3.84 -3.23
C PHE A 221 2.58 5.13 -3.93
N GLU A 222 2.34 5.20 -5.21
CA GLU A 222 2.46 6.44 -6.00
C GLU A 222 1.10 6.90 -6.49
N VAL A 223 0.93 8.19 -6.53
CA VAL A 223 -0.24 8.89 -7.07
C VAL A 223 0.11 9.45 -8.44
N TYR A 224 -0.77 9.27 -9.41
CA TYR A 224 -0.71 9.93 -10.70
C TYR A 224 -2.10 10.42 -11.13
N PHE A 225 -2.13 11.31 -12.09
CA PHE A 225 -3.34 12.00 -12.53
C PHE A 225 -3.68 11.68 -13.97
N GLY A 226 -4.85 12.09 -14.39
CA GLY A 226 -5.29 11.96 -15.76
C GLY A 226 -4.45 12.80 -16.75
N ASP A 227 -4.56 12.47 -18.02
CA ASP A 227 -3.88 13.10 -19.13
C ASP A 227 -4.74 14.18 -19.85
N GLY A 228 -5.93 14.47 -19.31
CA GLY A 228 -6.91 15.37 -19.92
C GLY A 228 -7.87 14.68 -20.89
N VAL A 229 -7.76 13.34 -21.03
CA VAL A 229 -8.72 12.47 -21.72
C VAL A 229 -9.43 11.60 -20.70
N LEU A 230 -8.67 10.88 -19.88
CA LEU A 230 -9.13 10.11 -18.74
C LEU A 230 -8.74 10.82 -17.44
N GLY A 231 -9.63 11.70 -16.97
CA GLY A 231 -9.39 12.55 -15.80
C GLY A 231 -8.73 13.89 -16.14
N GLU A 232 -8.94 14.86 -15.27
CA GLU A 232 -8.33 16.19 -15.39
C GLU A 232 -6.81 16.10 -15.23
N SER A 233 -6.07 16.68 -16.20
CA SER A 233 -4.62 16.77 -16.13
C SER A 233 -4.19 17.88 -15.16
N ILE A 234 -3.10 17.66 -14.44
CA ILE A 234 -2.47 18.69 -13.60
C ILE A 234 -1.75 19.72 -14.48
N LYS A 235 -1.71 20.96 -13.99
CA LYS A 235 -1.05 22.09 -14.66
C LYS A 235 0.32 22.36 -14.06
N ASP A 236 1.18 22.99 -14.85
CA ASP A 236 2.48 23.45 -14.38
C ASP A 236 2.33 24.40 -13.18
N GLY A 237 3.10 24.15 -12.11
CA GLY A 237 3.04 24.94 -10.89
C GLY A 237 1.89 24.58 -9.94
N ASN A 238 1.01 23.63 -10.27
CA ASN A 238 0.07 23.07 -9.32
C ASN A 238 0.82 22.45 -8.12
N ILE A 239 0.25 22.52 -6.93
CA ILE A 239 0.79 21.86 -5.76
C ILE A 239 -0.06 20.65 -5.43
N VAL A 240 0.51 19.47 -5.60
CA VAL A 240 -0.09 18.19 -5.21
C VAL A 240 0.10 18.02 -3.71
N ILE A 241 -1.00 17.98 -2.98
CA ILE A 241 -1.03 17.82 -1.53
C ILE A 241 -1.49 16.40 -1.22
N LEU A 242 -0.58 15.60 -0.70
CA LEU A 242 -0.86 14.25 -0.20
C LEU A 242 -1.11 14.34 1.30
N ASP A 243 -2.36 14.21 1.69
CA ASP A 243 -2.77 14.09 3.09
C ASP A 243 -2.95 12.60 3.40
N TYR A 244 -2.21 12.04 4.33
CA TYR A 244 -2.29 10.62 4.65
C TYR A 244 -2.09 10.34 6.14
N ILE A 245 -2.54 9.17 6.55
CA ILE A 245 -2.37 8.64 7.90
C ILE A 245 -1.49 7.39 7.78
N THR A 246 -0.38 7.36 8.50
CA THR A 246 0.41 6.14 8.69
C THR A 246 -0.19 5.35 9.83
N CYS A 247 -0.50 4.08 9.63
CA CYS A 247 -1.25 3.27 10.59
C CYS A 247 -0.54 1.97 10.99
N ASN A 248 -0.95 1.41 12.13
CA ASN A 248 -0.52 0.09 12.62
C ASN A 248 -1.51 -1.02 12.21
N ARG A 249 -2.29 -0.78 11.15
CA ARG A 249 -3.15 -1.79 10.53
C ARG A 249 -4.23 -2.31 11.51
N ALA A 250 -4.30 -3.63 11.69
CA ALA A 250 -5.28 -4.28 12.56
C ALA A 250 -5.00 -4.18 14.06
N GLU A 251 -3.79 -3.77 14.45
CA GLU A 251 -3.34 -3.85 15.85
C GLU A 251 -4.16 -3.00 16.83
N ALA A 252 -4.74 -1.91 16.36
CA ALA A 252 -5.58 -1.03 17.20
C ALA A 252 -7.07 -1.36 17.13
N ASN A 253 -7.47 -2.44 16.44
CA ASN A 253 -8.85 -2.88 16.44
C ASN A 253 -9.32 -3.24 17.86
N GLY A 254 -10.57 -2.91 18.18
CA GLY A 254 -11.16 -3.16 19.50
C GLY A 254 -10.94 -2.03 20.50
N ALA A 255 -10.18 -0.97 20.16
CA ALA A 255 -10.04 0.19 21.03
C ALA A 255 -11.42 0.81 21.32
N SER A 256 -11.74 0.99 22.60
CA SER A 256 -13.07 1.40 23.05
C SER A 256 -13.08 2.58 24.01
N SER A 257 -11.90 3.02 24.49
CA SER A 257 -11.77 4.12 25.44
C SER A 257 -10.71 5.09 24.95
N PHE A 258 -11.05 6.34 24.79
CA PHE A 258 -10.20 7.38 24.22
C PHE A 258 -10.01 8.56 25.16
N THR A 259 -8.83 9.14 25.16
CA THR A 259 -8.49 10.34 25.92
C THR A 259 -7.93 11.39 24.97
N LEU A 260 -8.37 12.63 25.07
CA LEU A 260 -7.83 13.73 24.26
C LEU A 260 -6.36 14.00 24.67
N SER A 261 -5.48 14.03 23.67
CA SER A 261 -4.09 14.44 23.85
C SER A 261 -3.92 15.86 23.33
N GLY A 262 -3.95 16.84 24.24
CA GLY A 262 -3.86 18.26 23.88
C GLY A 262 -5.15 19.03 24.19
N SER A 263 -5.58 19.91 23.28
CA SER A 263 -6.76 20.74 23.46
C SER A 263 -7.55 20.90 22.18
N ILE A 264 -8.84 21.16 22.29
CA ILE A 264 -9.73 21.59 21.21
C ILE A 264 -9.97 23.10 21.39
N GLY A 265 -9.44 23.92 20.49
CA GLY A 265 -9.27 25.33 20.76
C GLY A 265 -8.33 25.52 21.96
N ASN A 266 -8.79 26.14 23.02
CA ASN A 266 -8.02 26.31 24.27
C ASN A 266 -8.56 25.44 25.41
N PHE A 267 -9.42 24.45 25.11
CA PHE A 267 -10.10 23.63 26.10
C PHE A 267 -9.57 22.20 26.10
N SER A 268 -9.10 21.71 27.23
CA SER A 268 -8.59 20.34 27.40
C SER A 268 -9.55 19.44 28.20
N ASN A 269 -10.54 20.02 28.89
CA ASN A 269 -11.50 19.25 29.66
C ASN A 269 -12.65 18.79 28.75
N VAL A 270 -12.59 17.53 28.36
CA VAL A 270 -13.56 16.90 27.48
C VAL A 270 -14.13 15.63 28.08
N THR A 271 -15.38 15.34 27.74
CA THR A 271 -16.01 14.05 28.01
C THR A 271 -16.14 13.32 26.68
N ILE A 272 -15.56 12.14 26.55
CA ILE A 272 -15.58 11.33 25.33
C ILE A 272 -16.46 10.11 25.57
N THR A 273 -17.38 9.87 24.65
CA THR A 273 -18.22 8.67 24.62
C THR A 273 -17.97 7.92 23.33
N THR A 274 -17.55 6.68 23.41
CA THR A 274 -17.37 5.83 22.23
C THR A 274 -18.70 5.28 21.77
N LEU A 275 -19.06 5.55 20.52
CA LEU A 275 -20.26 5.03 19.88
C LEU A 275 -19.98 3.69 19.19
N ASN A 276 -18.89 3.63 18.43
CA ASN A 276 -18.42 2.42 17.80
C ASN A 276 -16.93 2.23 18.13
N ASN A 277 -16.60 1.05 18.64
CA ASN A 277 -15.21 0.66 18.91
C ASN A 277 -14.40 0.67 17.61
N ALA A 278 -13.09 0.85 17.73
CA ALA A 278 -12.20 0.81 16.58
C ALA A 278 -12.29 -0.53 15.86
N ALA A 279 -12.47 -0.47 14.55
CA ALA A 279 -12.58 -1.64 13.67
C ALA A 279 -12.08 -1.29 12.26
N ASN A 280 -12.03 -2.29 11.39
CA ASN A 280 -11.64 -2.18 9.97
C ASN A 280 -10.17 -1.81 9.73
N GLY A 281 -9.32 -1.80 10.77
CA GLY A 281 -7.88 -1.83 10.57
C GLY A 281 -7.49 -3.16 9.94
N ASP A 282 -6.70 -3.12 8.87
CA ASP A 282 -6.36 -4.33 8.11
C ASP A 282 -5.02 -4.18 7.40
N ASP A 283 -4.37 -5.31 7.14
CA ASP A 283 -3.13 -5.39 6.41
C ASP A 283 -3.31 -5.04 4.92
N PRO A 284 -2.23 -4.66 4.22
CA PRO A 284 -2.25 -4.58 2.76
C PRO A 284 -2.73 -5.89 2.14
N GLU A 285 -3.37 -5.81 1.00
CA GLU A 285 -3.91 -6.98 0.31
C GLU A 285 -2.85 -8.07 0.12
N THR A 286 -3.21 -9.31 0.46
CA THR A 286 -2.29 -10.44 0.36
C THR A 286 -2.09 -10.87 -1.09
N ILE A 287 -0.93 -11.45 -1.42
CA ILE A 287 -0.64 -12.04 -2.74
C ILE A 287 -1.77 -12.96 -3.21
N LYS A 288 -2.28 -13.80 -2.31
CA LYS A 288 -3.36 -14.74 -2.63
C LYS A 288 -4.65 -14.02 -3.01
N SER A 289 -4.98 -12.93 -2.32
CA SER A 289 -6.15 -12.10 -2.63
C SER A 289 -5.99 -11.40 -3.97
N ILE A 290 -4.82 -10.81 -4.23
CA ILE A 290 -4.51 -10.15 -5.51
C ILE A 290 -4.69 -11.13 -6.68
N LYS A 291 -4.08 -12.32 -6.58
CA LYS A 291 -4.23 -13.38 -7.60
C LYS A 291 -5.68 -13.80 -7.84
N TYR A 292 -6.51 -13.76 -6.80
CA TYR A 292 -7.93 -14.10 -6.91
C TYR A 292 -8.76 -12.97 -7.52
N ASN A 293 -8.52 -11.71 -7.10
CA ASN A 293 -9.34 -10.57 -7.46
C ASN A 293 -8.96 -9.96 -8.81
N ALA A 294 -7.66 -9.81 -9.13
CA ALA A 294 -7.21 -9.13 -10.32
C ALA A 294 -7.82 -9.64 -11.64
N PRO A 295 -7.96 -10.98 -11.90
CA PRO A 295 -8.61 -11.45 -13.09
C PRO A 295 -10.12 -11.19 -13.15
N ARG A 296 -10.75 -10.95 -11.98
CA ARG A 296 -12.21 -10.75 -11.85
C ARG A 296 -12.63 -9.30 -11.96
N ASP A 297 -11.73 -8.39 -11.59
CA ASP A 297 -11.98 -6.95 -11.70
C ASP A 297 -11.98 -6.49 -13.16
N TYR A 298 -11.31 -7.24 -14.03
CA TYR A 298 -11.26 -7.01 -15.48
C TYR A 298 -12.52 -7.52 -16.22
N SER A 299 -13.32 -8.39 -15.64
CA SER A 299 -14.51 -9.01 -16.26
C SER A 299 -15.80 -8.29 -15.84
#